data_13ee39cae05c39ce374fbd6b7d4a5557
#
_entry.id   13ee39cae05c39ce374fbd6b7d4a5557
#
_cell.length_a   1.000
_cell.length_b   1.000
_cell.length_c   1.000
_cell.angle_alpha   90.00
_cell.angle_beta   90.00
_cell.angle_gamma   90.00
#
_symmetry.space_group_name_H-M   'P 1'
#
loop_
_entity.id
_entity.type
_entity.pdbx_description
1 polymer ?
#
loop_
_entity_poly.entity_id
_entity_poly.type
_entity_poly.pdbx_seq_one_letter_code
_entity_poly.pdbx_strand_id
1 'polypeptide(L)'
;MISLRYAGTDMIYNKKGFDLNWFRAMDNDKRDYLPTTITKQAFGWKQAADKKSVTVTTSLEATVGSGDKKVTLPFDVTYTVYANGTVDVDATFKAGNDFNLPRLGLQVALNPTLEKVEWYGRGPIENYWDRKNAAYVGLYKNTVTGMEEAYVRAQSMGNRDDVRWLTLKGDDGQGIRITSKDHLNFSALHFTDPELWGLTYGHDLDNIRRAEVILSLDCIQRGIGNGSCGPGPRPHYEIEKDKDYSYSFRIENAK
;
A
#
# COMPACT_ATOMS: atom_id res chain seq x y z
N MET A 1 -10.26 3.98 9.31
CA MET A 1 -11.37 4.57 8.48
C MET A 1 -12.03 3.44 7.71
N ILE A 2 -13.33 3.23 7.90
CA ILE A 2 -14.06 2.07 7.31
C ILE A 2 -15.05 2.46 6.20
N SER A 3 -15.24 3.75 5.95
CA SER A 3 -16.09 4.30 4.89
C SER A 3 -15.56 5.66 4.50
N LEU A 4 -15.56 5.94 3.21
CA LEU A 4 -15.23 7.23 2.61
C LEU A 4 -16.19 7.44 1.44
N ARG A 5 -17.10 8.40 1.56
CA ARG A 5 -18.15 8.60 0.56
C ARG A 5 -17.97 9.90 -0.21
N TYR A 6 -17.99 9.76 -1.54
CA TYR A 6 -18.04 10.89 -2.46
C TYR A 6 -19.24 10.73 -3.40
N ALA A 7 -20.02 11.79 -3.57
CA ALA A 7 -21.22 11.80 -4.41
C ALA A 7 -22.21 10.63 -4.12
N GLY A 8 -22.29 10.19 -2.85
CA GLY A 8 -23.15 9.08 -2.43
C GLY A 8 -22.54 7.69 -2.56
N THR A 9 -21.42 7.53 -3.28
CA THR A 9 -20.75 6.24 -3.47
C THR A 9 -19.65 6.04 -2.41
N ASP A 10 -19.63 4.87 -1.77
CA ASP A 10 -18.56 4.51 -0.85
C ASP A 10 -17.33 4.02 -1.65
N MET A 11 -16.22 4.68 -1.45
CA MET A 11 -14.95 4.35 -2.10
C MET A 11 -14.25 3.16 -1.45
N ILE A 12 -14.57 2.86 -0.17
CA ILE A 12 -14.02 1.73 0.58
C ILE A 12 -14.96 0.52 0.45
N TYR A 13 -14.39 -0.61 0.06
CA TYR A 13 -15.13 -1.85 -0.12
C TYR A 13 -15.33 -2.61 1.20
N ASN A 14 -16.54 -3.09 1.46
CA ASN A 14 -16.94 -3.93 2.60
C ASN A 14 -16.41 -3.46 3.96
N LYS A 15 -16.27 -2.15 4.16
CA LYS A 15 -15.74 -1.54 5.39
C LYS A 15 -14.33 -2.01 5.78
N LYS A 16 -13.55 -2.47 4.81
CA LYS A 16 -12.14 -2.83 4.98
C LYS A 16 -11.28 -1.58 4.75
N GLY A 17 -11.12 -0.78 5.79
CA GLY A 17 -10.29 0.42 5.75
C GLY A 17 -8.80 0.11 5.61
N PHE A 18 -7.99 1.14 5.83
CA PHE A 18 -6.54 0.98 5.76
C PHE A 18 -6.02 0.02 6.82
N ASP A 19 -5.17 -0.90 6.37
CA ASP A 19 -4.48 -1.89 7.18
C ASP A 19 -2.98 -1.85 6.90
N LEU A 20 -2.16 -2.40 7.81
CA LEU A 20 -0.71 -2.47 7.63
C LEU A 20 -0.36 -3.36 6.44
N ASN A 21 0.55 -2.88 5.60
CA ASN A 21 1.13 -3.62 4.49
C ASN A 21 2.64 -3.76 4.69
N TRP A 22 3.09 -4.91 5.18
CA TRP A 22 4.48 -5.21 5.50
C TRP A 22 4.98 -6.56 4.98
N PHE A 23 4.15 -7.24 4.19
CA PHE A 23 4.48 -8.50 3.51
C PHE A 23 4.51 -8.29 2.00
N ARG A 24 5.40 -9.01 1.31
CA ARG A 24 5.51 -9.03 -0.14
C ARG A 24 5.66 -10.47 -0.62
N ALA A 25 4.87 -10.87 -1.61
CA ALA A 25 4.89 -12.22 -2.18
C ALA A 25 6.02 -12.35 -3.21
N MET A 26 7.27 -12.41 -2.74
CA MET A 26 8.45 -12.57 -3.60
C MET A 26 9.44 -13.55 -2.98
N ASP A 27 9.91 -14.53 -3.76
CA ASP A 27 10.95 -15.49 -3.32
C ASP A 27 12.25 -14.81 -2.90
N ASN A 28 12.54 -13.64 -3.51
CA ASN A 28 13.74 -12.86 -3.20
C ASN A 28 13.76 -12.40 -1.72
N ASP A 29 12.60 -12.28 -1.09
CA ASP A 29 12.50 -11.92 0.32
C ASP A 29 12.78 -13.08 1.27
N LYS A 30 12.79 -14.31 0.77
CA LYS A 30 13.06 -15.57 1.52
C LYS A 30 12.23 -15.66 2.80
N ARG A 31 10.96 -15.28 2.72
CA ARG A 31 10.06 -15.17 3.85
C ARG A 31 8.70 -15.78 3.53
N ASP A 32 8.29 -16.74 4.34
CA ASP A 32 6.95 -17.28 4.29
C ASP A 32 5.94 -16.27 4.84
N TYR A 33 4.76 -16.24 4.24
CA TYR A 33 3.66 -15.48 4.78
C TYR A 33 3.16 -16.10 6.07
N LEU A 34 3.08 -15.28 7.10
CA LEU A 34 2.44 -15.61 8.37
C LEU A 34 1.32 -14.59 8.64
N PRO A 35 0.11 -15.05 9.03
CA PRO A 35 -0.98 -14.15 9.34
C PRO A 35 -0.58 -13.11 10.41
N THR A 36 -0.94 -11.86 10.15
CA THR A 36 -0.64 -10.75 11.06
C THR A 36 -1.83 -10.53 11.98
N THR A 37 -1.56 -10.38 13.28
CA THR A 37 -2.53 -9.90 14.27
C THR A 37 -2.26 -8.42 14.53
N ILE A 38 -3.30 -7.58 14.43
CA ILE A 38 -3.20 -6.15 14.75
C ILE A 38 -3.98 -5.89 16.03
N THR A 39 -3.30 -5.32 17.01
CA THR A 39 -3.86 -4.93 18.30
C THR A 39 -3.88 -3.42 18.42
N LYS A 40 -5.04 -2.86 18.78
CA LYS A 40 -5.16 -1.44 19.09
C LYS A 40 -4.61 -1.16 20.49
N GLN A 41 -3.62 -0.28 20.57
CA GLN A 41 -2.99 0.15 21.83
C GLN A 41 -3.64 1.40 22.39
N ALA A 42 -3.93 2.39 21.52
CA ALA A 42 -4.59 3.62 21.90
C ALA A 42 -5.48 4.15 20.78
N PHE A 43 -6.44 4.97 21.16
CA PHE A 43 -7.35 5.68 20.24
C PHE A 43 -7.72 7.03 20.84
N GLY A 44 -7.71 8.07 20.01
CA GLY A 44 -8.14 9.39 20.41
C GLY A 44 -8.70 10.16 19.22
N TRP A 45 -9.47 11.19 19.51
CA TRP A 45 -9.91 12.15 18.50
C TRP A 45 -10.02 13.55 19.07
N LYS A 46 -9.86 14.55 18.22
CA LYS A 46 -9.98 15.96 18.57
C LYS A 46 -10.58 16.74 17.40
N GLN A 47 -11.58 17.57 17.70
CA GLN A 47 -12.09 18.56 16.76
C GLN A 47 -11.23 19.84 16.83
N ALA A 48 -10.92 20.43 15.70
CA ALA A 48 -10.26 21.74 15.62
C ALA A 48 -11.16 22.84 16.20
N ALA A 49 -10.56 23.88 16.76
CA ALA A 49 -11.29 24.99 17.41
C ALA A 49 -12.25 25.70 16.43
N ASP A 50 -11.88 25.83 15.16
CA ASP A 50 -12.68 26.40 14.09
C ASP A 50 -13.76 25.45 13.54
N LYS A 51 -13.84 24.23 14.07
CA LYS A 51 -14.76 23.15 13.68
C LYS A 51 -14.67 22.71 12.21
N LYS A 52 -13.56 23.04 11.51
CA LYS A 52 -13.37 22.70 10.09
C LYS A 52 -12.67 21.36 9.87
N SER A 53 -12.16 20.74 10.91
CA SER A 53 -11.57 19.41 10.82
C SER A 53 -11.72 18.62 12.12
N VAL A 54 -11.60 17.30 11.98
CA VAL A 54 -11.48 16.34 13.08
C VAL A 54 -10.24 15.48 12.83
N THR A 55 -9.37 15.40 13.82
CA THR A 55 -8.20 14.53 13.81
C THR A 55 -8.49 13.29 14.65
N VAL A 56 -8.26 12.12 14.10
CA VAL A 56 -8.38 10.81 14.75
C VAL A 56 -7.00 10.15 14.75
N THR A 57 -6.50 9.79 15.93
CA THR A 57 -5.21 9.13 16.10
C THR A 57 -5.41 7.73 16.64
N THR A 58 -4.72 6.74 16.06
CA THR A 58 -4.75 5.35 16.48
C THR A 58 -3.32 4.85 16.61
N SER A 59 -2.96 4.34 17.79
CA SER A 59 -1.72 3.60 17.99
C SER A 59 -2.01 2.11 17.94
N LEU A 60 -1.25 1.39 17.15
CA LEU A 60 -1.45 0.00 16.79
C LEU A 60 -0.16 -0.79 16.97
N GLU A 61 -0.29 -2.09 17.17
CA GLU A 61 0.83 -3.02 17.17
C GLU A 61 0.49 -4.20 16.28
N ALA A 62 1.31 -4.42 15.27
CA ALA A 62 1.23 -5.60 14.43
C ALA A 62 2.13 -6.70 15.00
N THR A 63 1.64 -7.93 15.01
CA THR A 63 2.39 -9.10 15.47
C THR A 63 2.29 -10.21 14.44
N VAL A 64 3.41 -10.86 14.14
CA VAL A 64 3.50 -12.05 13.29
C VAL A 64 4.40 -13.09 13.98
N GLY A 65 4.08 -14.39 13.79
CA GLY A 65 4.79 -15.49 14.43
C GLY A 65 4.41 -15.68 15.91
N SER A 66 5.14 -16.57 16.59
CA SER A 66 4.91 -16.90 18.00
C SER A 66 6.21 -17.31 18.71
N GLY A 67 6.22 -17.26 20.05
CA GLY A 67 7.39 -17.61 20.87
C GLY A 67 8.61 -16.76 20.49
N ASP A 68 9.77 -17.42 20.40
CA ASP A 68 11.07 -16.75 20.04
C ASP A 68 11.12 -16.23 18.59
N LYS A 69 10.15 -16.61 17.77
CA LYS A 69 10.00 -16.13 16.38
C LYS A 69 8.95 -15.03 16.24
N LYS A 70 8.45 -14.52 17.36
CA LYS A 70 7.49 -13.41 17.37
C LYS A 70 8.18 -12.12 16.95
N VAL A 71 7.60 -11.44 15.96
CA VAL A 71 8.01 -10.11 15.53
C VAL A 71 6.86 -9.15 15.78
N THR A 72 7.15 -7.99 16.36
CA THR A 72 6.17 -6.92 16.59
C THR A 72 6.62 -5.64 15.91
N LEU A 73 5.65 -4.89 15.37
CA LEU A 73 5.85 -3.59 14.77
C LEU A 73 4.82 -2.61 15.34
N PRO A 74 5.20 -1.72 16.26
CA PRO A 74 4.35 -0.61 16.67
C PRO A 74 4.22 0.41 15.53
N PHE A 75 3.01 0.91 15.31
CA PHE A 75 2.78 1.96 14.31
C PHE A 75 1.59 2.85 14.69
N ASP A 76 1.65 4.09 14.26
CA ASP A 76 0.60 5.08 14.47
C ASP A 76 -0.02 5.47 13.12
N VAL A 77 -1.35 5.64 13.10
CA VAL A 77 -2.07 6.21 11.96
C VAL A 77 -2.95 7.35 12.44
N THR A 78 -2.76 8.51 11.86
CA THR A 78 -3.56 9.70 12.12
C THR A 78 -4.35 10.10 10.87
N TYR A 79 -5.65 10.28 11.03
CA TYR A 79 -6.53 10.79 9.99
C TYR A 79 -6.99 12.19 10.37
N THR A 80 -6.77 13.18 9.50
CA THR A 80 -7.37 14.52 9.64
C THR A 80 -8.44 14.68 8.57
N VAL A 81 -9.69 14.64 8.99
CA VAL A 81 -10.87 14.75 8.13
C VAL A 81 -11.35 16.20 8.11
N TYR A 82 -11.37 16.80 6.94
CA TYR A 82 -11.78 18.19 6.72
C TYR A 82 -13.26 18.30 6.30
N ALA A 83 -13.88 19.43 6.60
CA ALA A 83 -15.28 19.70 6.27
C ALA A 83 -15.59 19.66 4.76
N ASN A 84 -14.60 19.85 3.91
CA ASN A 84 -14.72 19.73 2.44
C ASN A 84 -14.64 18.29 1.92
N GLY A 85 -14.50 17.29 2.81
CA GLY A 85 -14.37 15.87 2.46
C GLY A 85 -12.96 15.41 2.17
N THR A 86 -11.95 16.28 2.22
CA THR A 86 -10.53 15.91 2.14
C THR A 86 -10.12 15.14 3.39
N VAL A 87 -9.25 14.16 3.24
CA VAL A 87 -8.67 13.40 4.36
C VAL A 87 -7.15 13.37 4.22
N ASP A 88 -6.44 13.90 5.21
CA ASP A 88 -4.99 13.67 5.34
C ASP A 88 -4.77 12.39 6.16
N VAL A 89 -3.83 11.57 5.72
CA VAL A 89 -3.40 10.34 6.39
C VAL A 89 -1.91 10.46 6.67
N ASP A 90 -1.55 10.37 7.95
CA ASP A 90 -0.16 10.35 8.41
C ASP A 90 0.08 8.99 9.07
N ALA A 91 1.10 8.25 8.64
CA ALA A 91 1.47 6.97 9.24
C ALA A 91 2.94 6.99 9.66
N THR A 92 3.23 6.42 10.83
CA THR A 92 4.58 6.28 11.38
C THR A 92 4.79 4.85 11.87
N PHE A 93 5.83 4.21 11.38
CA PHE A 93 6.26 2.85 11.74
C PHE A 93 7.50 2.95 12.61
N LYS A 94 7.47 2.31 13.79
CA LYS A 94 8.53 2.42 14.78
C LYS A 94 9.68 1.48 14.51
N ALA A 95 10.90 1.94 14.74
CA ALA A 95 12.12 1.14 14.70
C ALA A 95 12.16 0.06 15.79
N GLY A 96 13.18 -0.77 15.75
CA GLY A 96 13.54 -1.68 16.86
C GLY A 96 13.07 -3.12 16.69
N ASN A 97 12.96 -3.61 15.47
CA ASN A 97 12.79 -5.03 15.25
C ASN A 97 13.95 -5.60 14.41
N ASP A 98 14.38 -6.81 14.75
CA ASP A 98 15.41 -7.55 14.00
C ASP A 98 14.91 -8.12 12.67
N PHE A 99 13.79 -7.64 12.22
CA PHE A 99 13.07 -8.20 11.12
C PHE A 99 13.42 -7.52 9.80
N ASN A 100 13.82 -8.30 8.80
CA ASN A 100 14.14 -7.79 7.48
C ASN A 100 12.84 -7.53 6.70
N LEU A 101 12.31 -6.31 6.84
CA LEU A 101 11.05 -5.93 6.24
C LEU A 101 11.17 -5.80 4.71
N PRO A 102 10.28 -6.45 3.93
CA PRO A 102 10.27 -6.26 2.49
C PRO A 102 9.57 -4.95 2.08
N ARG A 103 8.64 -4.46 2.90
CA ARG A 103 7.90 -3.21 2.67
C ARG A 103 7.32 -2.65 3.95
N LEU A 104 7.00 -1.37 3.95
CA LEU A 104 6.23 -0.67 4.97
C LEU A 104 5.24 0.27 4.32
N GLY A 105 3.97 0.09 4.58
CA GLY A 105 2.91 0.91 4.04
C GLY A 105 1.54 0.57 4.58
N LEU A 106 0.54 1.10 3.93
CA LEU A 106 -0.87 0.83 4.19
C LEU A 106 -1.54 0.25 2.94
N GLN A 107 -2.51 -0.61 3.14
CA GLN A 107 -3.32 -1.22 2.09
C GLN A 107 -4.79 -0.99 2.37
N VAL A 108 -5.60 -0.81 1.32
CA VAL A 108 -7.05 -0.65 1.43
C VAL A 108 -7.77 -1.37 0.29
N ALA A 109 -8.91 -1.96 0.60
CA ALA A 109 -9.82 -2.49 -0.41
C ALA A 109 -10.77 -1.37 -0.86
N LEU A 110 -10.78 -1.09 -2.15
CA LEU A 110 -11.60 -0.05 -2.77
C LEU A 110 -12.75 -0.64 -3.58
N ASN A 111 -13.72 0.24 -3.88
CA ASN A 111 -14.89 -0.11 -4.67
C ASN A 111 -14.49 -0.76 -6.01
N PRO A 112 -15.14 -1.88 -6.41
CA PRO A 112 -14.86 -2.59 -7.66
C PRO A 112 -14.93 -1.74 -8.93
N THR A 113 -15.71 -0.65 -8.91
CA THR A 113 -15.85 0.23 -10.08
C THR A 113 -14.61 1.09 -10.38
N LEU A 114 -13.65 1.18 -9.45
CA LEU A 114 -12.48 2.07 -9.54
C LEU A 114 -11.35 1.46 -10.40
N GLU A 115 -11.67 1.08 -11.62
CA GLU A 115 -10.79 0.34 -12.53
C GLU A 115 -9.78 1.22 -13.28
N LYS A 116 -10.06 2.52 -13.48
CA LYS A 116 -9.18 3.42 -14.24
C LYS A 116 -8.15 4.08 -13.34
N VAL A 117 -6.87 3.85 -13.64
CA VAL A 117 -5.74 4.38 -12.90
C VAL A 117 -5.00 5.43 -13.73
N GLU A 118 -4.72 6.59 -13.13
CA GLU A 118 -3.82 7.60 -13.69
C GLU A 118 -2.85 8.05 -12.61
N TRP A 119 -1.56 8.20 -12.93
CA TRP A 119 -0.56 8.63 -11.94
C TRP A 119 0.51 9.52 -12.55
N TYR A 120 1.09 10.37 -11.68
CA TYR A 120 2.30 11.11 -11.95
C TYR A 120 3.43 10.56 -11.07
N GLY A 121 4.34 9.83 -11.70
CA GLY A 121 5.39 9.05 -11.05
C GLY A 121 6.19 8.27 -12.08
N ARG A 122 6.92 7.23 -11.65
CA ARG A 122 7.64 6.36 -12.59
C ARG A 122 6.69 5.39 -13.27
N GLY A 123 7.01 5.11 -14.53
CA GLY A 123 6.24 4.22 -15.41
C GLY A 123 6.84 4.14 -16.83
N PRO A 124 6.09 3.57 -17.80
CA PRO A 124 4.76 2.94 -17.65
C PRO A 124 4.82 1.56 -16.99
N ILE A 125 5.96 0.87 -17.06
CA ILE A 125 6.19 -0.48 -16.54
C ILE A 125 6.34 -0.48 -15.02
N GLU A 126 6.18 -1.66 -14.39
CA GLU A 126 6.48 -1.80 -12.97
C GLU A 126 7.95 -1.46 -12.68
N ASN A 127 8.18 -0.93 -11.51
CA ASN A 127 9.51 -0.52 -11.08
C ASN A 127 9.61 -0.56 -9.56
N TYR A 128 10.84 -0.76 -9.07
CA TYR A 128 11.17 -0.91 -7.66
C TYR A 128 12.42 -0.09 -7.35
N TRP A 129 12.70 0.16 -6.09
CA TRP A 129 13.77 1.02 -5.64
C TRP A 129 15.13 0.75 -6.31
N ASP A 130 15.48 -0.53 -6.51
CA ASP A 130 16.71 -0.96 -7.19
C ASP A 130 16.52 -1.25 -8.70
N ARG A 131 15.35 -0.97 -9.28
CA ARG A 131 14.99 -1.25 -10.69
C ARG A 131 14.21 -0.09 -11.32
N LYS A 132 14.85 1.09 -11.40
CA LYS A 132 14.21 2.32 -11.90
C LYS A 132 14.67 2.75 -13.29
N ASN A 133 15.74 2.17 -13.83
CA ASN A 133 16.41 2.72 -15.03
C ASN A 133 15.54 2.70 -16.30
N ALA A 134 14.63 1.77 -16.42
CA ALA A 134 13.70 1.67 -17.55
C ALA A 134 12.37 2.42 -17.33
N ALA A 135 12.17 3.02 -16.15
CA ALA A 135 10.95 3.72 -15.79
C ALA A 135 11.24 5.21 -15.57
N TYR A 136 10.62 6.06 -16.36
CA TYR A 136 10.80 7.51 -16.29
C TYR A 136 9.65 8.17 -15.54
N VAL A 137 9.90 9.31 -14.91
CA VAL A 137 8.84 10.13 -14.31
C VAL A 137 8.01 10.78 -15.40
N GLY A 138 6.72 10.56 -15.36
CA GLY A 138 5.78 11.07 -16.34
C GLY A 138 4.33 10.91 -15.89
N LEU A 139 3.41 11.29 -16.75
CA LEU A 139 1.98 11.09 -16.59
C LEU A 139 1.57 9.84 -17.34
N TYR A 140 1.00 8.87 -16.64
CA TYR A 140 0.62 7.58 -17.18
C TYR A 140 -0.82 7.23 -16.84
N LYS A 141 -1.41 6.36 -17.66
CA LYS A 141 -2.76 5.81 -17.49
C LYS A 141 -2.73 4.32 -17.73
N ASN A 142 -3.53 3.60 -16.99
CA ASN A 142 -3.77 2.16 -17.17
C ASN A 142 -5.12 1.79 -16.54
N THR A 143 -5.46 0.52 -16.55
CA THR A 143 -6.50 -0.07 -15.74
C THR A 143 -5.87 -0.86 -14.59
N VAL A 144 -6.62 -1.15 -13.54
CA VAL A 144 -6.15 -2.02 -12.44
C VAL A 144 -5.75 -3.39 -13.01
N THR A 145 -6.61 -3.98 -13.82
CA THR A 145 -6.32 -5.24 -14.55
C THR A 145 -5.08 -5.10 -15.45
N GLY A 146 -4.90 -3.97 -16.12
CA GLY A 146 -3.76 -3.73 -17.02
C GLY A 146 -2.43 -3.47 -16.28
N MET A 147 -2.44 -3.35 -14.94
CA MET A 147 -1.21 -3.27 -14.12
C MET A 147 -0.66 -4.65 -13.73
N GLU A 148 -1.36 -5.72 -14.08
CA GLU A 148 -0.91 -7.09 -13.84
C GLU A 148 0.26 -7.44 -14.76
N GLU A 149 1.22 -8.20 -14.25
CA GLU A 149 2.37 -8.67 -15.00
C GLU A 149 2.27 -10.19 -15.23
N ALA A 150 2.56 -10.62 -16.44
CA ALA A 150 2.43 -12.02 -16.86
C ALA A 150 3.63 -12.89 -16.34
N TYR A 151 3.82 -12.91 -15.04
CA TYR A 151 4.84 -13.76 -14.44
C TYR A 151 4.44 -15.24 -14.47
N VAL A 152 5.42 -16.11 -14.73
CA VAL A 152 5.22 -17.57 -14.70
C VAL A 152 4.81 -18.03 -13.29
N ARG A 153 5.49 -17.51 -12.26
CA ARG A 153 5.13 -17.71 -10.87
C ARG A 153 4.28 -16.52 -10.39
N ALA A 154 3.17 -16.80 -9.72
CA ALA A 154 2.38 -15.77 -9.06
C ALA A 154 3.24 -15.09 -7.99
N GLN A 155 3.28 -13.76 -7.99
CA GLN A 155 4.06 -12.94 -7.06
C GLN A 155 3.55 -11.51 -7.01
N SER A 156 4.05 -10.70 -6.07
CA SER A 156 3.82 -9.26 -6.02
C SER A 156 4.24 -8.62 -7.33
N MET A 157 3.41 -7.75 -7.86
CA MET A 157 3.59 -7.11 -9.16
C MET A 157 2.96 -5.72 -9.21
N GLY A 158 3.16 -5.02 -10.31
CA GLY A 158 2.46 -3.78 -10.61
C GLY A 158 2.93 -2.55 -9.82
N ASN A 159 4.02 -2.64 -9.06
CA ASN A 159 4.51 -1.50 -8.28
C ASN A 159 4.96 -0.33 -9.17
N ARG A 160 4.65 0.90 -8.74
CA ARG A 160 5.14 2.17 -9.31
C ARG A 160 5.78 2.99 -8.20
N ASP A 161 7.01 3.42 -8.41
CA ASP A 161 7.82 4.17 -7.46
C ASP A 161 7.87 5.67 -7.82
N ASP A 162 8.35 6.51 -6.90
CA ASP A 162 8.47 7.96 -7.06
C ASP A 162 7.13 8.62 -7.46
N VAL A 163 6.01 8.18 -6.88
CA VAL A 163 4.67 8.68 -7.21
C VAL A 163 4.32 9.91 -6.37
N ARG A 164 3.91 11.00 -7.05
CA ARG A 164 3.47 12.24 -6.43
C ARG A 164 1.98 12.28 -6.22
N TRP A 165 1.25 11.73 -7.18
CA TRP A 165 -0.19 11.56 -7.07
C TRP A 165 -0.69 10.44 -7.98
N LEU A 166 -1.83 9.89 -7.61
CA LEU A 166 -2.60 8.96 -8.45
C LEU A 166 -4.09 9.22 -8.31
N THR A 167 -4.85 8.79 -9.30
CA THR A 167 -6.31 8.72 -9.25
C THR A 167 -6.78 7.31 -9.58
N LEU A 168 -7.86 6.89 -8.91
CA LEU A 168 -8.63 5.71 -9.30
C LEU A 168 -10.06 6.15 -9.54
N LYS A 169 -10.60 5.85 -10.73
CA LYS A 169 -11.92 6.30 -11.19
C LYS A 169 -12.72 5.16 -11.79
N GLY A 170 -14.03 5.25 -11.61
CA GLY A 170 -14.99 4.44 -12.37
C GLY A 170 -15.28 4.99 -13.76
N ASP A 171 -16.12 4.28 -14.52
CA ASP A 171 -16.59 4.73 -15.83
C ASP A 171 -17.45 5.98 -15.76
N ASP A 172 -18.13 6.20 -14.64
CA ASP A 172 -18.92 7.40 -14.33
C ASP A 172 -18.08 8.63 -13.96
N GLY A 173 -16.74 8.48 -13.93
CA GLY A 173 -15.80 9.53 -13.55
C GLY A 173 -15.67 9.75 -12.03
N GLN A 174 -16.49 9.09 -11.20
CA GLN A 174 -16.36 9.15 -9.74
C GLN A 174 -15.11 8.40 -9.29
N GLY A 175 -14.47 8.86 -8.22
CA GLY A 175 -13.28 8.19 -7.72
C GLY A 175 -12.54 8.96 -6.65
N ILE A 176 -11.31 8.54 -6.42
CA ILE A 176 -10.41 9.17 -5.46
C ILE A 176 -9.14 9.67 -6.15
N ARG A 177 -8.61 10.76 -5.63
CA ARG A 177 -7.26 11.25 -5.89
C ARG A 177 -6.45 11.11 -4.61
N ILE A 178 -5.26 10.57 -4.74
CA ILE A 178 -4.28 10.48 -3.67
C ILE A 178 -3.06 11.31 -4.07
N THR A 179 -2.69 12.25 -3.20
CA THR A 179 -1.50 13.11 -3.39
C THR A 179 -0.55 12.88 -2.24
N SER A 180 0.67 12.49 -2.52
CA SER A 180 1.72 12.35 -1.50
C SER A 180 2.31 13.72 -1.16
N LYS A 181 2.72 13.91 0.09
CA LYS A 181 3.52 15.08 0.48
C LYS A 181 4.95 14.98 -0.04
N ASP A 182 5.48 13.75 -0.02
CA ASP A 182 6.79 13.42 -0.58
C ASP A 182 6.61 12.53 -1.81
N HIS A 183 7.23 11.37 -1.83
CA HIS A 183 6.99 10.35 -2.84
C HIS A 183 6.52 9.07 -2.14
N LEU A 184 5.69 8.30 -2.80
CA LEU A 184 5.25 6.99 -2.34
C LEU A 184 5.38 5.96 -3.45
N ASN A 185 5.30 4.70 -3.08
CA ASN A 185 5.10 3.59 -3.99
C ASN A 185 3.62 3.20 -3.98
N PHE A 186 3.08 2.78 -5.11
CA PHE A 186 1.76 2.18 -5.12
C PHE A 186 1.70 0.97 -6.05
N SER A 187 0.78 0.07 -5.74
CA SER A 187 0.22 -0.91 -6.68
C SER A 187 -1.30 -0.96 -6.50
N ALA A 188 -2.01 -1.19 -7.59
CA ALA A 188 -3.45 -1.37 -7.61
C ALA A 188 -3.76 -2.65 -8.38
N LEU A 189 -4.28 -3.67 -7.71
CA LEU A 189 -4.47 -5.02 -8.24
C LEU A 189 -5.81 -5.60 -7.77
N HIS A 190 -6.21 -6.74 -8.33
CA HIS A 190 -7.34 -7.54 -7.85
C HIS A 190 -6.90 -8.69 -6.92
N PHE A 191 -5.72 -8.58 -6.30
CA PHE A 191 -5.13 -9.61 -5.46
C PHE A 191 -4.46 -9.00 -4.24
N THR A 192 -4.42 -9.75 -3.14
CA THR A 192 -3.56 -9.46 -2.01
C THR A 192 -2.25 -10.23 -2.12
N ASP A 193 -1.17 -9.73 -1.54
CA ASP A 193 0.11 -10.45 -1.52
C ASP A 193 0.04 -11.84 -0.88
N PRO A 194 -0.75 -12.09 0.21
CA PRO A 194 -0.93 -13.43 0.73
C PRO A 194 -1.59 -14.42 -0.25
N GLU A 195 -2.54 -13.95 -1.06
CA GLU A 195 -3.17 -14.80 -2.09
C GLU A 195 -2.19 -15.13 -3.21
N LEU A 196 -1.42 -14.14 -3.68
CA LEU A 196 -0.35 -14.36 -4.65
C LEU A 196 0.71 -15.34 -4.13
N TRP A 197 1.06 -15.27 -2.83
CA TRP A 197 1.99 -16.19 -2.20
C TRP A 197 1.47 -17.64 -2.13
N GLY A 198 0.16 -17.80 -1.94
CA GLY A 198 -0.50 -19.10 -1.91
C GLY A 198 -0.65 -19.77 -3.28
N LEU A 199 -0.42 -19.04 -4.38
CA LEU A 199 -0.59 -19.51 -5.75
C LEU A 199 0.76 -19.88 -6.37
N THR A 200 0.81 -21.01 -7.08
CA THR A 200 2.08 -21.46 -7.69
C THR A 200 2.32 -20.79 -9.05
N TYR A 201 1.30 -20.73 -9.89
CA TYR A 201 1.44 -20.28 -11.28
C TYR A 201 0.62 -19.03 -11.58
N GLY A 202 1.21 -18.12 -12.36
CA GLY A 202 0.55 -16.88 -12.77
C GLY A 202 -0.68 -17.10 -13.69
N HIS A 203 -0.74 -18.19 -14.43
CA HIS A 203 -1.91 -18.48 -15.24
C HIS A 203 -3.17 -18.88 -14.44
N ASP A 204 -3.01 -19.12 -13.14
CA ASP A 204 -4.12 -19.41 -12.23
C ASP A 204 -4.67 -18.18 -11.51
N LEU A 205 -4.18 -16.97 -11.82
CA LEU A 205 -4.58 -15.72 -11.17
C LEU A 205 -6.10 -15.49 -11.17
N ASP A 206 -6.78 -15.86 -12.25
CA ASP A 206 -8.23 -15.70 -12.35
C ASP A 206 -9.01 -16.52 -11.29
N ASN A 207 -8.41 -17.59 -10.74
CA ASN A 207 -9.03 -18.40 -9.70
C ASN A 207 -9.12 -17.68 -8.34
N ILE A 208 -8.29 -16.65 -8.15
CA ILE A 208 -8.21 -15.86 -6.89
C ILE A 208 -8.57 -14.38 -7.10
N ARG A 209 -8.99 -14.00 -8.31
CA ARG A 209 -9.32 -12.62 -8.66
C ARG A 209 -10.46 -12.10 -7.79
N ARG A 210 -10.23 -11.00 -7.12
CA ARG A 210 -11.21 -10.26 -6.32
C ARG A 210 -12.02 -9.30 -7.20
N ALA A 211 -13.24 -9.01 -6.78
CA ALA A 211 -14.01 -7.94 -7.39
C ALA A 211 -13.44 -6.56 -7.05
N GLU A 212 -13.05 -6.36 -5.77
CA GLU A 212 -12.53 -5.10 -5.27
C GLU A 212 -11.11 -4.80 -5.76
N VAL A 213 -10.77 -3.52 -5.76
CA VAL A 213 -9.41 -3.05 -6.03
C VAL A 213 -8.62 -3.04 -4.72
N ILE A 214 -7.52 -3.76 -4.69
CA ILE A 214 -6.55 -3.74 -3.59
C ILE A 214 -5.51 -2.68 -3.89
N LEU A 215 -5.60 -1.54 -3.21
CA LEU A 215 -4.66 -0.45 -3.35
C LEU A 215 -3.63 -0.51 -2.22
N SER A 216 -2.37 -0.69 -2.58
CA SER A 216 -1.23 -0.57 -1.68
C SER A 216 -0.58 0.81 -1.86
N LEU A 217 -0.32 1.48 -0.74
CA LEU A 217 0.37 2.77 -0.65
C LEU A 217 1.53 2.60 0.32
N ASP A 218 2.76 2.52 -0.19
CA ASP A 218 3.91 2.21 0.64
C ASP A 218 4.81 3.43 0.84
N CYS A 219 5.25 3.60 2.07
CA CYS A 219 6.29 4.53 2.47
C CYS A 219 7.62 4.14 1.83
N ILE A 220 7.94 2.84 1.88
CA ILE A 220 9.19 2.28 1.37
C ILE A 220 9.01 0.80 1.05
N GLN A 221 9.69 0.36 0.00
CA GLN A 221 9.92 -1.06 -0.27
C GLN A 221 11.41 -1.34 -0.37
N ARG A 222 11.85 -2.45 0.21
CA ARG A 222 13.19 -3.01 0.02
C ARG A 222 13.43 -3.32 -1.45
N GLY A 223 14.65 -3.13 -1.94
CA GLY A 223 15.02 -3.59 -3.28
C GLY A 223 14.74 -5.07 -3.49
N ILE A 224 14.53 -5.49 -4.73
CA ILE A 224 14.24 -6.89 -5.06
C ILE A 224 15.52 -7.72 -5.04
N GLY A 225 16.63 -7.20 -5.57
CA GLY A 225 17.85 -7.97 -5.77
C GLY A 225 17.66 -9.14 -6.75
N ASN A 226 18.48 -10.16 -6.62
CA ASN A 226 18.41 -11.40 -7.40
C ASN A 226 18.35 -12.65 -6.50
N GLY A 227 17.79 -12.53 -5.29
CA GLY A 227 17.84 -13.56 -4.25
C GLY A 227 17.20 -14.91 -4.61
N SER A 228 16.41 -14.99 -5.69
CA SER A 228 15.87 -16.26 -6.22
C SER A 228 16.96 -17.15 -6.84
N CYS A 229 17.96 -16.56 -7.50
CA CYS A 229 19.09 -17.29 -8.08
C CYS A 229 20.40 -16.49 -8.08
N GLY A 230 20.59 -15.56 -7.15
CA GLY A 230 21.75 -14.69 -7.02
C GLY A 230 21.78 -13.95 -5.69
N PRO A 231 22.58 -12.88 -5.56
CA PRO A 231 22.65 -12.10 -4.33
C PRO A 231 21.35 -11.33 -4.07
N GLY A 232 21.08 -11.06 -2.79
CA GLY A 232 20.03 -10.10 -2.36
C GLY A 232 20.32 -8.67 -2.85
N PRO A 233 19.45 -7.71 -2.52
CA PRO A 233 19.68 -6.31 -2.86
C PRO A 233 20.96 -5.80 -2.19
N ARG A 234 21.55 -4.74 -2.75
CA ARG A 234 22.68 -4.07 -2.12
C ARG A 234 22.24 -3.38 -0.81
N PRO A 235 23.14 -3.23 0.17
CA PRO A 235 22.79 -2.71 1.50
C PRO A 235 22.00 -1.39 1.50
N HIS A 236 22.27 -0.48 0.58
CA HIS A 236 21.55 0.80 0.50
C HIS A 236 20.11 0.69 -0.04
N TYR A 237 19.70 -0.49 -0.50
CA TYR A 237 18.32 -0.82 -0.86
C TYR A 237 17.61 -1.67 0.20
N GLU A 238 18.21 -1.87 1.35
CA GLU A 238 17.57 -2.50 2.50
C GLU A 238 16.80 -1.48 3.34
N ILE A 239 15.73 -1.91 4.00
CA ILE A 239 15.04 -1.09 4.99
C ILE A 239 15.85 -1.14 6.29
N GLU A 240 16.29 0.01 6.78
CA GLU A 240 17.11 0.12 7.99
C GLU A 240 16.29 -0.27 9.23
N LYS A 241 16.84 -1.16 10.06
CA LYS A 241 16.11 -1.74 11.21
C LYS A 241 15.94 -0.78 12.38
N ASP A 242 16.87 0.16 12.54
CA ASP A 242 16.95 1.08 13.69
C ASP A 242 16.37 2.47 13.39
N LYS A 243 15.57 2.57 12.33
CA LYS A 243 15.02 3.83 11.85
C LYS A 243 13.50 3.83 11.83
N ASP A 244 12.89 4.85 12.40
CA ASP A 244 11.48 5.13 12.22
C ASP A 244 11.21 5.57 10.77
N TYR A 245 10.12 5.09 10.20
CA TYR A 245 9.65 5.48 8.87
C TYR A 245 8.31 6.17 8.99
N SER A 246 8.13 7.25 8.28
CA SER A 246 6.86 7.96 8.22
C SER A 246 6.58 8.49 6.83
N TYR A 247 5.32 8.57 6.48
CA TYR A 247 4.86 9.21 5.25
C TYR A 247 3.47 9.79 5.44
N SER A 248 3.11 10.68 4.53
CA SER A 248 1.81 11.33 4.56
C SER A 248 1.23 11.43 3.15
N PHE A 249 -0.07 11.23 3.06
CA PHE A 249 -0.79 11.43 1.80
C PHE A 249 -2.18 12.02 2.06
N ARG A 250 -2.70 12.66 1.06
CA ARG A 250 -4.03 13.28 1.05
C ARG A 250 -4.96 12.51 0.14
N ILE A 251 -6.18 12.29 0.58
CA ILE A 251 -7.26 11.69 -0.20
C ILE A 251 -8.32 12.76 -0.48
N GLU A 252 -8.69 12.89 -1.74
CA GLU A 252 -9.69 13.83 -2.22
C GLU A 252 -10.64 13.16 -3.21
N ASN A 253 -11.81 13.76 -3.41
CA ASN A 253 -12.67 13.37 -4.53
C ASN A 253 -11.96 13.65 -5.86
N ALA A 254 -11.80 12.64 -6.69
CA ALA A 254 -11.33 12.82 -8.05
C ALA A 254 -12.50 13.30 -8.92
N LYS A 255 -12.53 14.58 -9.19
CA LYS A 255 -13.44 15.18 -10.16
C LYS A 255 -12.90 15.09 -11.57
#